data_50c5a7b6404bbeed186b39130b8b96cd
#
_entry.id   50c5a7b6404bbeed186b39130b8b96cd
#
_cell.length_a   1.000
_cell.length_b   1.000
_cell.length_c   1.000
_cell.angle_alpha   90.00
_cell.angle_beta   90.00
_cell.angle_gamma   90.00
#
_symmetry.space_group_name_H-M   'P 1'
#
loop_
_entity.id
_entity.type
_entity.pdbx_description
1 polymer ?
#
loop_
_entity_poly.entity_id
_entity_poly.type
_entity_poly.pdbx_seq_one_letter_code
_entity_poly.pdbx_strand_id
1 'polypeptide(L)'
;MDKGLLGIVILAFILCVIWAIASHNKVIKQVKLNQLRDIRSNINNALSLYDCLYIHINMYNKGFTRSKSLTSDGIVFLSDNLSSKTVMFKEGTLEYIEGHYEADSETYKTALATYKSRLISEVDLELSRYNY
;
A
#
# COMPACT_ATOMS: atom_id res chain seq x y z
N MET A 1 -11.42 51.52 -17.64
CA MET A 1 -11.61 50.12 -17.95
C MET A 1 -13.08 49.76 -17.92
N ASP A 2 -13.58 49.10 -18.93
CA ASP A 2 -14.97 48.69 -18.99
C ASP A 2 -15.24 47.63 -17.92
N LYS A 3 -16.32 47.79 -17.12
CA LYS A 3 -16.69 46.84 -16.08
C LYS A 3 -17.03 45.44 -16.64
N GLY A 4 -17.58 45.36 -17.86
CA GLY A 4 -17.85 44.12 -18.53
C GLY A 4 -16.58 43.37 -18.88
N LEU A 5 -15.55 44.06 -19.34
CA LEU A 5 -14.25 43.46 -19.69
C LEU A 5 -13.55 42.90 -18.43
N LEU A 6 -13.58 43.67 -17.32
CA LEU A 6 -13.02 43.20 -16.05
C LEU A 6 -13.71 41.93 -15.56
N GLY A 7 -15.04 41.87 -15.65
CA GLY A 7 -15.80 40.68 -15.28
C GLY A 7 -15.43 39.45 -16.12
N ILE A 8 -15.21 39.61 -17.42
CA ILE A 8 -14.78 38.52 -18.32
C ILE A 8 -13.40 38.04 -17.94
N VAL A 9 -12.46 38.94 -17.63
CA VAL A 9 -11.08 38.55 -17.23
C VAL A 9 -11.10 37.79 -15.92
N ILE A 10 -11.87 38.23 -14.93
CA ILE A 10 -11.99 37.54 -13.65
C ILE A 10 -12.59 36.14 -13.83
N LEU A 11 -13.65 36.02 -14.64
CA LEU A 11 -14.29 34.73 -14.93
C LEU A 11 -13.30 33.76 -15.62
N ALA A 12 -12.57 34.23 -16.61
CA ALA A 12 -11.55 33.43 -17.30
C ALA A 12 -10.47 32.94 -16.34
N PHE A 13 -10.00 33.78 -15.42
CA PHE A 13 -9.02 33.42 -14.42
C PHE A 13 -9.57 32.33 -13.47
N ILE A 14 -10.79 32.47 -12.99
CA ILE A 14 -11.44 31.46 -12.12
C ILE A 14 -11.56 30.12 -12.84
N LEU A 15 -11.97 30.10 -14.11
CA LEU A 15 -12.08 28.88 -14.91
C LEU A 15 -10.70 28.22 -15.09
N CYS A 16 -9.64 29.00 -15.33
CA CYS A 16 -8.28 28.48 -15.44
C CYS A 16 -7.81 27.82 -14.14
N VAL A 17 -8.11 28.45 -12.98
CA VAL A 17 -7.76 27.88 -11.67
C VAL A 17 -8.51 26.58 -11.42
N ILE A 18 -9.79 26.53 -11.69
CA ILE A 18 -10.60 25.31 -11.54
C ILE A 18 -10.05 24.19 -12.44
N TRP A 19 -9.73 24.51 -13.69
CA TRP A 19 -9.16 23.52 -14.63
C TRP A 19 -7.81 23.03 -14.13
N ALA A 20 -6.92 23.88 -13.63
CA ALA A 20 -5.61 23.53 -13.11
C ALA A 20 -5.73 22.59 -11.89
N ILE A 21 -6.66 22.86 -10.97
CA ILE A 21 -6.91 22.01 -9.81
C ILE A 21 -7.43 20.64 -10.25
N ALA A 22 -8.40 20.59 -11.17
CA ALA A 22 -8.94 19.34 -11.68
C ALA A 22 -7.88 18.49 -12.38
N SER A 23 -7.01 19.12 -13.20
CA SER A 23 -5.92 18.44 -13.88
C SER A 23 -4.89 17.88 -12.88
N HIS A 24 -4.55 18.66 -11.85
CA HIS A 24 -3.62 18.24 -10.80
C HIS A 24 -4.15 17.02 -10.04
N ASN A 25 -5.41 17.04 -9.64
CA ASN A 25 -6.05 15.92 -8.95
C ASN A 25 -6.09 14.66 -9.81
N LYS A 26 -6.32 14.81 -11.10
CA LYS A 26 -6.30 13.69 -12.06
C LYS A 26 -4.91 13.07 -12.16
N VAL A 27 -3.85 13.88 -12.21
CA VAL A 27 -2.46 13.42 -12.24
C VAL A 27 -2.10 12.68 -10.95
N ILE A 28 -2.45 13.22 -9.80
CA ILE A 28 -2.21 12.56 -8.49
C ILE A 28 -2.91 11.21 -8.43
N LYS A 29 -4.16 11.14 -8.87
CA LYS A 29 -4.92 9.89 -8.94
C LYS A 29 -4.20 8.86 -9.80
N GLN A 30 -3.73 9.25 -10.99
CA GLN A 30 -3.03 8.36 -11.91
C GLN A 30 -1.71 7.86 -11.33
N VAL A 31 -0.95 8.72 -10.65
CA VAL A 31 0.31 8.34 -9.98
C VAL A 31 0.04 7.30 -8.91
N LYS A 32 -1.00 7.50 -8.07
CA LYS A 32 -1.37 6.54 -7.04
C LYS A 32 -1.81 5.19 -7.63
N LEU A 33 -2.61 5.21 -8.71
CA LEU A 33 -3.00 3.99 -9.40
C LEU A 33 -1.79 3.21 -9.92
N ASN A 34 -0.83 3.90 -10.54
CA ASN A 34 0.39 3.28 -11.04
C ASN A 34 1.22 2.68 -9.89
N GLN A 35 1.35 3.40 -8.78
CA GLN A 35 2.04 2.90 -7.58
C GLN A 35 1.39 1.64 -7.03
N LEU A 36 0.07 1.60 -6.95
CA LEU A 36 -0.67 0.44 -6.47
C LEU A 36 -0.50 -0.77 -7.39
N ARG A 37 -0.51 -0.56 -8.70
CA ARG A 37 -0.25 -1.63 -9.68
C ARG A 37 1.15 -2.19 -9.55
N ASP A 38 2.15 -1.32 -9.37
CA ASP A 38 3.53 -1.72 -9.15
C ASP A 38 3.67 -2.52 -7.85
N ILE A 39 3.03 -2.07 -6.78
CA ILE A 39 3.01 -2.79 -5.50
C ILE A 39 2.37 -4.17 -5.67
N ARG A 40 1.26 -4.26 -6.38
CA ARG A 40 0.59 -5.54 -6.66
C ARG A 40 1.52 -6.51 -7.39
N SER A 41 2.24 -6.02 -8.39
CA SER A 41 3.23 -6.81 -9.11
C SER A 41 4.36 -7.27 -8.17
N ASN A 42 4.86 -6.39 -7.31
CA ASN A 42 5.89 -6.71 -6.34
C ASN A 42 5.43 -7.79 -5.35
N ILE A 43 4.18 -7.75 -4.91
CA ILE A 43 3.60 -8.77 -4.04
C ILE A 43 3.60 -10.13 -4.77
N ASN A 44 3.15 -10.16 -6.02
CA ASN A 44 3.12 -11.38 -6.81
C ASN A 44 4.51 -11.99 -7.01
N ASN A 45 5.54 -11.14 -7.08
CA ASN A 45 6.92 -11.56 -7.28
C ASN A 45 7.71 -11.77 -5.99
N ALA A 46 7.09 -11.52 -4.82
CA ALA A 46 7.75 -11.72 -3.54
C ALA A 46 8.09 -13.20 -3.32
N LEU A 47 9.31 -13.47 -2.89
CA LEU A 47 9.84 -14.81 -2.70
C LEU A 47 10.00 -15.19 -1.24
N SER A 48 9.90 -14.23 -0.32
CA SER A 48 10.07 -14.47 1.11
C SER A 48 9.04 -13.66 1.92
N LEU A 49 8.88 -14.07 3.18
CA LEU A 49 8.03 -13.33 4.13
C LEU A 49 8.59 -11.94 4.41
N TYR A 50 9.92 -11.77 4.42
CA TYR A 50 10.53 -10.47 4.58
C TYR A 50 10.25 -9.54 3.40
N ASP A 51 10.22 -10.06 2.18
CA ASP A 51 9.81 -9.29 1.01
C ASP A 51 8.40 -8.74 1.19
N CYS A 52 7.48 -9.58 1.65
CA CYS A 52 6.11 -9.17 1.95
C CYS A 52 6.06 -8.11 3.05
N LEU A 53 6.86 -8.26 4.08
CA LEU A 53 6.93 -7.29 5.18
C LEU A 53 7.40 -5.92 4.70
N TYR A 54 8.45 -5.86 3.89
CA TYR A 54 8.94 -4.60 3.32
C TYR A 54 7.89 -3.94 2.44
N ILE A 55 7.19 -4.71 1.63
CA ILE A 55 6.08 -4.20 0.81
C ILE A 55 4.97 -3.65 1.71
N HIS A 56 4.63 -4.35 2.78
CA HIS A 56 3.59 -3.93 3.72
C HIS A 56 3.97 -2.61 4.41
N ILE A 57 5.20 -2.49 4.90
CA ILE A 57 5.69 -1.26 5.52
C ILE A 57 5.63 -0.09 4.52
N ASN A 58 6.04 -0.32 3.27
CA ASN A 58 5.97 0.68 2.22
C ASN A 58 4.53 1.12 1.95
N MET A 59 3.60 0.18 1.89
CA MET A 59 2.16 0.47 1.74
C MET A 59 1.64 1.32 2.90
N TYR A 60 2.00 0.97 4.12
CA TYR A 60 1.60 1.73 5.30
C TYR A 60 2.14 3.16 5.24
N ASN A 61 3.42 3.33 4.92
CA ASN A 61 4.06 4.64 4.85
C ASN A 61 3.46 5.53 3.75
N LYS A 62 2.94 4.92 2.69
CA LYS A 62 2.25 5.65 1.60
C LYS A 62 0.76 5.86 1.87
N GLY A 63 0.25 5.38 2.99
CA GLY A 63 -1.17 5.50 3.35
C GLY A 63 -2.09 4.55 2.59
N PHE A 64 -1.57 3.49 1.97
CA PHE A 64 -2.36 2.50 1.22
C PHE A 64 -2.94 1.40 2.09
N THR A 65 -2.50 1.28 3.32
CA THR A 65 -3.11 0.41 4.32
C THR A 65 -3.12 1.13 5.66
N ARG A 66 -4.12 0.84 6.47
CA ARG A 66 -4.27 1.44 7.80
C ARG A 66 -3.65 0.59 8.91
N SER A 67 -3.33 -0.65 8.60
CA SER A 67 -2.82 -1.58 9.59
C SER A 67 -1.31 -1.73 9.47
N LYS A 68 -0.59 -1.49 10.56
CA LYS A 68 0.84 -1.77 10.67
C LYS A 68 1.13 -3.24 10.91
N SER A 69 0.12 -4.00 11.32
CA SER A 69 0.24 -5.42 11.59
C SER A 69 -0.88 -6.17 10.90
N LEU A 70 -0.56 -7.34 10.39
CA LEU A 70 -1.56 -8.28 9.87
C LEU A 70 -1.54 -9.52 10.75
N THR A 71 -2.72 -9.91 11.21
CA THR A 71 -2.91 -11.16 11.93
C THR A 71 -3.82 -12.05 11.10
N SER A 72 -3.36 -13.24 10.76
CA SER A 72 -4.14 -14.20 9.98
C SER A 72 -3.61 -15.60 10.20
N ASP A 73 -4.49 -16.51 10.62
CA ASP A 73 -4.20 -17.95 10.71
C ASP A 73 -2.90 -18.25 11.49
N GLY A 74 -2.69 -17.53 12.60
CA GLY A 74 -1.52 -17.68 13.47
C GLY A 74 -0.29 -16.89 13.03
N ILE A 75 -0.36 -16.16 11.91
CA ILE A 75 0.74 -15.32 11.44
C ILE A 75 0.50 -13.88 11.92
N VAL A 76 1.43 -13.36 12.71
CA VAL A 76 1.38 -11.99 13.24
C VAL A 76 2.54 -11.20 12.66
N PHE A 77 2.20 -10.11 11.96
CA PHE A 77 3.19 -9.21 11.38
C PHE A 77 3.14 -7.88 12.10
N LEU A 78 4.12 -7.63 12.93
CA LEU A 78 4.18 -6.46 13.78
C LEU A 78 5.30 -5.55 13.30
N SER A 79 4.99 -4.63 12.41
CA SER A 79 5.98 -3.69 11.89
C SER A 79 6.59 -2.81 12.98
N ASP A 80 5.82 -2.46 14.01
CA ASP A 80 6.30 -1.65 15.12
C ASP A 80 7.30 -2.38 16.00
N ASN A 81 7.28 -3.71 16.02
CA ASN A 81 8.15 -4.53 16.85
C ASN A 81 9.46 -4.90 16.16
N LEU A 82 9.65 -4.55 14.90
CA LEU A 82 10.90 -4.81 14.18
C LEU A 82 12.09 -4.09 14.81
N SER A 83 11.85 -2.96 15.47
CA SER A 83 12.89 -2.22 16.20
C SER A 83 13.06 -2.69 17.65
N SER A 84 12.20 -3.57 18.13
CA SER A 84 12.27 -4.07 19.50
C SER A 84 13.29 -5.19 19.61
N LYS A 85 14.26 -5.01 20.48
CA LYS A 85 15.30 -6.02 20.76
C LYS A 85 14.79 -7.21 21.59
N THR A 86 13.53 -7.14 22.04
CA THR A 86 12.95 -8.12 22.96
C THR A 86 11.78 -8.87 22.33
N VAL A 87 11.72 -8.94 21.00
CA VAL A 87 10.66 -9.73 20.33
C VAL A 87 10.85 -11.19 20.71
N MET A 88 9.95 -11.69 21.54
CA MET A 88 9.88 -13.12 21.77
C MET A 88 9.22 -13.76 20.56
N PHE A 89 9.96 -14.60 19.87
CA PHE A 89 9.43 -15.33 18.74
C PHE A 89 8.35 -16.29 19.20
N LYS A 90 7.13 -15.99 18.80
CA LYS A 90 5.99 -16.89 19.03
C LYS A 90 5.74 -17.70 17.76
N GLU A 91 5.34 -18.94 17.94
CA GLU A 91 4.92 -19.77 16.83
C GLU A 91 3.86 -19.02 16.01
N GLY A 92 4.02 -19.00 14.69
CA GLY A 92 3.13 -18.27 13.79
C GLY A 92 3.55 -16.83 13.50
N THR A 93 4.57 -16.27 14.17
CA THR A 93 5.11 -14.96 13.79
C THR A 93 6.03 -15.08 12.58
N LEU A 94 6.20 -13.96 11.87
CA LEU A 94 7.09 -13.92 10.70
C LEU A 94 8.51 -14.35 11.07
N GLU A 95 9.05 -13.80 12.15
CA GLU A 95 10.42 -14.08 12.60
C GLU A 95 10.59 -15.55 13.00
N TYR A 96 9.57 -16.11 13.65
CA TYR A 96 9.59 -17.54 14.01
C TYR A 96 9.63 -18.42 12.75
N ILE A 97 8.76 -18.13 11.79
CA ILE A 97 8.64 -18.92 10.56
C ILE A 97 9.92 -18.81 9.73
N GLU A 98 10.47 -17.60 9.58
CA GLU A 98 11.71 -17.39 8.84
C GLU A 98 12.90 -18.10 9.51
N GLY A 99 12.92 -18.19 10.83
CA GLY A 99 14.02 -18.81 11.58
C GLY A 99 13.90 -20.32 11.79
N HIS A 100 12.70 -20.91 11.62
CA HIS A 100 12.44 -22.30 11.99
C HIS A 100 12.04 -23.19 10.81
N TYR A 101 11.61 -22.62 9.70
CA TYR A 101 11.14 -23.38 8.55
C TYR A 101 11.95 -23.01 7.31
N GLU A 102 12.28 -24.03 6.53
CA GLU A 102 12.92 -23.82 5.23
C GLU A 102 11.91 -23.28 4.22
N ALA A 103 12.41 -22.53 3.23
CA ALA A 103 11.56 -21.87 2.22
C ALA A 103 10.76 -22.83 1.36
N ASP A 104 11.20 -24.07 1.23
CA ASP A 104 10.51 -25.13 0.47
C ASP A 104 9.54 -25.95 1.33
N SER A 105 9.47 -25.70 2.64
CA SER A 105 8.52 -26.38 3.53
C SER A 105 7.08 -25.95 3.24
N GLU A 106 6.13 -26.85 3.46
CA GLU A 106 4.72 -26.55 3.28
C GLU A 106 4.23 -25.43 4.23
N THR A 107 4.74 -25.41 5.47
CA THR A 107 4.40 -24.37 6.45
C THR A 107 4.85 -23.02 5.95
N TYR A 108 6.06 -22.89 5.46
CA TYR A 108 6.57 -21.63 4.92
C TYR A 108 5.78 -21.18 3.69
N LYS A 109 5.56 -22.09 2.75
CA LYS A 109 4.79 -21.78 1.54
C LYS A 109 3.38 -21.33 1.85
N THR A 110 2.72 -21.96 2.81
CA THR A 110 1.37 -21.58 3.25
C THR A 110 1.38 -20.19 3.90
N ALA A 111 2.35 -19.92 4.76
CA ALA A 111 2.51 -18.60 5.39
C ALA A 111 2.74 -17.52 4.33
N LEU A 112 3.62 -17.76 3.39
CA LEU A 112 3.90 -16.80 2.31
C LEU A 112 2.67 -16.54 1.44
N ALA A 113 1.97 -17.60 1.03
CA ALA A 113 0.75 -17.47 0.22
C ALA A 113 -0.34 -16.71 0.98
N THR A 114 -0.51 -16.97 2.26
CA THR A 114 -1.48 -16.26 3.11
C THR A 114 -1.15 -14.78 3.21
N TYR A 115 0.12 -14.43 3.44
CA TYR A 115 0.54 -13.04 3.52
C TYR A 115 0.36 -12.31 2.20
N LYS A 116 0.78 -12.91 1.11
CA LYS A 116 0.60 -12.34 -0.24
C LYS A 116 -0.87 -12.10 -0.54
N SER A 117 -1.73 -13.06 -0.23
CA SER A 117 -3.18 -12.93 -0.43
C SER A 117 -3.76 -11.75 0.37
N ARG A 118 -3.32 -11.58 1.61
CA ARG A 118 -3.75 -10.45 2.45
C ARG A 118 -3.31 -9.11 1.88
N LEU A 119 -2.06 -9.00 1.45
CA LEU A 119 -1.54 -7.77 0.86
C LEU A 119 -2.27 -7.44 -0.44
N ILE A 120 -2.53 -8.43 -1.28
CA ILE A 120 -3.29 -8.22 -2.52
C ILE A 120 -4.71 -7.75 -2.22
N SER A 121 -5.37 -8.29 -1.21
CA SER A 121 -6.69 -7.82 -0.78
C SER A 121 -6.66 -6.35 -0.37
N GLU A 122 -5.63 -5.92 0.37
CA GLU A 122 -5.46 -4.51 0.76
C GLU A 122 -5.23 -3.62 -0.47
N VAL A 123 -4.41 -4.06 -1.41
CA VAL A 123 -4.15 -3.32 -2.65
C VAL A 123 -5.43 -3.21 -3.48
N ASP A 124 -6.17 -4.29 -3.63
CA ASP A 124 -7.40 -4.30 -4.41
C ASP A 124 -8.48 -3.42 -3.77
N LEU A 125 -8.56 -3.40 -2.44
CA LEU A 125 -9.44 -2.50 -1.71
C LEU A 125 -9.08 -1.04 -1.97
N GLU A 126 -7.80 -0.72 -1.93
CA GLU A 126 -7.32 0.65 -2.19
C GLU A 126 -7.53 1.04 -3.66
N LEU A 127 -7.27 0.13 -4.60
CA LEU A 127 -7.54 0.36 -6.03
C LEU A 127 -9.02 0.68 -6.27
N SER A 128 -9.93 0.02 -5.56
CA SER A 128 -11.36 0.25 -5.72
C SER A 128 -11.77 1.68 -5.37
N ARG A 129 -11.01 2.36 -4.51
CA ARG A 129 -11.27 3.75 -4.13
C ARG A 129 -10.94 4.75 -5.22
N TYR A 130 -10.07 4.38 -6.15
CA TYR A 130 -9.63 5.24 -7.25
C TYR A 130 -10.27 4.86 -8.59
N ASN A 131 -10.99 3.76 -8.63
CA ASN A 131 -11.53 3.18 -9.86
C ASN A 131 -13.02 3.52 -9.98
N TYR A 132 -13.30 4.76 -10.36
CA TYR A 132 -14.65 5.22 -10.68
C TYR A 132 -14.73 5.62 -12.14
#